data_4ab129c32edcc0a55c94519023094a11
#
_entry.id   4ab129c32edcc0a55c94519023094a11
#
_cell.length_a   1.000
_cell.length_b   1.000
_cell.length_c   1.000
_cell.angle_alpha   90.00
_cell.angle_beta   90.00
_cell.angle_gamma   90.00
#
_symmetry.space_group_name_H-M   'P 1'
#
loop_
_entity.id
_entity.type
_entity.pdbx_description
1 polymer ?
#
loop_
_entity_poly.entity_id
_entity_poly.type
_entity_poly.pdbx_seq_one_letter_code
_entity_poly.pdbx_strand_id
1 'polypeptide(L)'
;MSEQIFIQGQVGNIEIFVDYPQGEVKGFAVVCHPHPLQGGTPHHKVPVLLMQMFLERGCVVYRPSFRGSGQSEGVHDEGFGEMDDILEVIKFARQQHIGLPFYAGGFSFGAHVMVKAYAALPVELQPKQAIICGLPTATVAGVRHYVTPPIKGDILFIHGESDDVTLLSDMIEWSRPQRHLVTILPGANHFFTGYLKQLRLAITRYLTL
;
A
#
# COMPACT_ATOMS: atom_id res chain seq x y z
N MET A 1 5.95 17.61 -7.95
CA MET A 1 6.42 18.40 -6.79
C MET A 1 5.92 17.65 -5.57
N SER A 2 6.75 17.41 -4.56
CA SER A 2 6.35 16.73 -3.33
C SER A 2 6.21 17.75 -2.21
N GLU A 3 5.13 17.68 -1.46
CA GLU A 3 4.84 18.53 -0.30
C GLU A 3 4.77 17.64 0.94
N GLN A 4 5.26 18.12 2.07
CA GLN A 4 5.12 17.45 3.36
C GLN A 4 4.05 18.19 4.17
N ILE A 5 3.02 17.45 4.59
CA ILE A 5 1.96 17.97 5.43
C ILE A 5 1.79 17.12 6.68
N PHE A 6 1.03 17.61 7.63
CA PHE A 6 0.63 16.90 8.84
C PHE A 6 -0.88 16.95 9.00
N ILE A 7 -1.48 15.84 9.37
CA ILE A 7 -2.90 15.77 9.75
C ILE A 7 -3.01 15.22 11.17
N GLN A 8 -4.09 15.56 11.87
CA GLN A 8 -4.37 14.99 13.19
C GLN A 8 -4.86 13.56 13.04
N GLY A 9 -4.15 12.60 13.64
CA GLY A 9 -4.57 11.22 13.85
C GLY A 9 -5.10 10.99 15.27
N GLN A 10 -5.40 9.72 15.60
CA GLN A 10 -5.93 9.37 16.93
C GLN A 10 -4.90 9.53 18.06
N VAL A 11 -3.62 9.28 17.78
CA VAL A 11 -2.54 9.29 18.78
C VAL A 11 -1.56 10.45 18.60
N GLY A 12 -1.81 11.36 17.67
CA GLY A 12 -0.97 12.51 17.36
C GLY A 12 -0.93 12.82 15.88
N ASN A 13 0.03 13.65 15.47
CA ASN A 13 0.18 14.06 14.07
C ASN A 13 0.68 12.92 13.19
N ILE A 14 0.09 12.79 12.00
CA ILE A 14 0.54 11.88 10.94
C ILE A 14 1.25 12.71 9.87
N GLU A 15 2.52 12.42 9.63
CA GLU A 15 3.30 12.96 8.52
C GLU A 15 2.87 12.34 7.21
N ILE A 16 2.65 13.16 6.18
CA ILE A 16 2.25 12.69 4.85
C ILE A 16 3.07 13.44 3.80
N PHE A 17 3.67 12.69 2.87
CA PHE A 17 4.22 13.23 1.64
C PHE A 17 3.15 13.21 0.56
N VAL A 18 2.80 14.38 0.03
CA VAL A 18 1.78 14.53 -1.01
C VAL A 18 2.49 14.86 -2.33
N ASP A 19 2.26 14.02 -3.33
CA ASP A 19 2.82 14.19 -4.66
C ASP A 19 1.71 14.52 -5.66
N TYR A 20 1.91 15.56 -6.47
CA TYR A 20 0.93 16.05 -7.43
C TYR A 20 1.27 15.62 -8.86
N PRO A 21 0.28 15.17 -9.66
CA PRO A 21 0.50 14.84 -11.06
C PRO A 21 0.78 16.08 -11.90
N GLN A 22 1.34 15.87 -13.09
CA GLN A 22 1.40 16.92 -14.10
C GLN A 22 0.07 16.98 -14.85
N GLY A 23 -0.61 18.13 -14.79
CA GLY A 23 -1.89 18.35 -15.49
C GLY A 23 -3.13 18.10 -14.62
N GLU A 24 -4.22 17.68 -15.25
CA GLU A 24 -5.52 17.51 -14.60
C GLU A 24 -5.50 16.40 -13.55
N VAL A 25 -6.09 16.68 -12.38
CA VAL A 25 -6.28 15.69 -11.33
C VAL A 25 -7.48 14.81 -11.65
N LYS A 26 -7.25 13.49 -11.81
CA LYS A 26 -8.25 12.48 -12.18
C LYS A 26 -8.61 11.50 -11.07
N GLY A 27 -7.93 11.60 -9.93
CA GLY A 27 -8.14 10.73 -8.78
C GLY A 27 -7.16 11.03 -7.67
N PHE A 28 -7.22 10.24 -6.61
CA PHE A 28 -6.21 10.27 -5.55
C PHE A 28 -5.84 8.84 -5.12
N ALA A 29 -4.64 8.68 -4.60
CA ALA A 29 -4.13 7.40 -4.12
C ALA A 29 -3.51 7.53 -2.74
N VAL A 30 -3.62 6.47 -1.92
CA VAL A 30 -2.86 6.32 -0.68
C VAL A 30 -1.92 5.15 -0.83
N VAL A 31 -0.63 5.35 -0.54
CA VAL A 31 0.43 4.35 -0.72
C VAL A 31 1.17 4.12 0.59
N CYS A 32 1.11 2.90 1.11
CA CYS A 32 1.69 2.48 2.38
C CYS A 32 3.08 1.85 2.20
N HIS A 33 4.01 2.26 3.05
CA HIS A 33 5.42 1.84 3.01
C HIS A 33 5.68 0.53 3.81
N PRO A 34 6.83 -0.15 3.61
CA PRO A 34 7.16 -1.38 4.34
C PRO A 34 7.44 -1.11 5.83
N HIS A 35 7.75 -2.17 6.58
CA HIS A 35 7.82 -2.18 8.04
C HIS A 35 8.76 -1.10 8.62
N PRO A 36 8.24 -0.16 9.43
CA PRO A 36 9.02 1.00 9.90
C PRO A 36 10.23 0.61 10.74
N LEU A 37 10.08 -0.36 11.65
CA LEU A 37 11.17 -0.83 12.52
C LEU A 37 12.23 -1.65 11.76
N GLN A 38 12.08 -1.84 10.45
CA GLN A 38 13.06 -2.50 9.57
C GLN A 38 13.58 -1.57 8.48
N GLY A 39 13.58 -0.27 8.74
CA GLY A 39 14.05 0.74 7.80
C GLY A 39 13.08 1.07 6.67
N GLY A 40 11.82 0.62 6.78
CA GLY A 40 10.77 0.99 5.82
C GLY A 40 10.38 2.45 5.96
N THR A 41 10.30 3.16 4.82
CA THR A 41 9.90 4.56 4.74
C THR A 41 9.06 4.81 3.49
N PRO A 42 8.30 5.94 3.43
CA PRO A 42 7.60 6.36 2.22
C PRO A 42 8.51 6.58 0.99
N HIS A 43 9.83 6.67 1.21
CA HIS A 43 10.84 6.85 0.17
C HIS A 43 11.47 5.53 -0.32
N HIS A 44 11.04 4.38 0.23
CA HIS A 44 11.51 3.08 -0.27
C HIS A 44 11.12 2.89 -1.74
N LYS A 45 11.97 2.19 -2.52
CA LYS A 45 11.86 2.08 -3.99
C LYS A 45 10.50 1.57 -4.49
N VAL A 46 9.82 0.65 -3.76
CA VAL A 46 8.52 0.12 -4.20
C VAL A 46 7.40 1.13 -3.96
N PRO A 47 7.20 1.74 -2.78
CA PRO A 47 6.27 2.87 -2.60
C PRO A 47 6.49 4.02 -3.59
N VAL A 48 7.76 4.37 -3.87
CA VAL A 48 8.09 5.41 -4.86
C VAL A 48 7.66 5.00 -6.27
N LEU A 49 7.86 3.73 -6.65
CA LEU A 49 7.37 3.23 -7.94
C LEU A 49 5.84 3.28 -8.01
N LEU A 50 5.13 2.82 -6.96
CA LEU A 50 3.67 2.90 -6.89
C LEU A 50 3.18 4.35 -7.01
N MET A 51 3.81 5.26 -6.30
CA MET A 51 3.53 6.71 -6.39
C MET A 51 3.67 7.19 -7.83
N GLN A 52 4.78 6.88 -8.52
CA GLN A 52 4.99 7.28 -9.91
C GLN A 52 3.91 6.75 -10.85
N MET A 53 3.49 5.48 -10.67
CA MET A 53 2.44 4.85 -11.48
C MET A 53 1.08 5.54 -11.31
N PHE A 54 0.72 5.94 -10.08
CA PHE A 54 -0.51 6.69 -9.82
C PHE A 54 -0.43 8.15 -10.31
N LEU A 55 0.73 8.80 -10.20
CA LEU A 55 0.94 10.15 -10.77
C LEU A 55 0.75 10.15 -12.29
N GLU A 56 1.24 9.13 -13.00
CA GLU A 56 1.05 8.95 -14.44
C GLU A 56 -0.43 8.77 -14.83
N ARG A 57 -1.26 8.30 -13.90
CA ARG A 57 -2.72 8.21 -14.03
C ARG A 57 -3.44 9.53 -13.73
N GLY A 58 -2.72 10.57 -13.37
CA GLY A 58 -3.30 11.83 -12.92
C GLY A 58 -3.81 11.82 -11.49
N CYS A 59 -3.34 10.90 -10.64
CA CYS A 59 -3.73 10.89 -9.23
C CYS A 59 -2.82 11.78 -8.39
N VAL A 60 -3.39 12.49 -7.42
CA VAL A 60 -2.63 13.01 -6.28
C VAL A 60 -2.31 11.84 -5.36
N VAL A 61 -1.05 11.70 -4.92
CA VAL A 61 -0.62 10.54 -4.13
C VAL A 61 -0.21 10.95 -2.73
N TYR A 62 -0.83 10.32 -1.74
CA TYR A 62 -0.56 10.48 -0.32
C TYR A 62 0.28 9.31 0.17
N ARG A 63 1.48 9.59 0.68
CA ARG A 63 2.40 8.59 1.24
C ARG A 63 2.66 8.90 2.72
N PRO A 64 1.82 8.41 3.64
CA PRO A 64 2.02 8.64 5.06
C PRO A 64 3.25 7.90 5.59
N SER A 65 3.92 8.49 6.58
CA SER A 65 4.79 7.78 7.50
C SER A 65 3.93 7.10 8.56
N PHE A 66 4.15 5.81 8.83
CA PHE A 66 3.43 5.12 9.90
C PHE A 66 3.76 5.70 11.27
N ARG A 67 2.83 5.56 12.24
CA ARG A 67 3.04 6.00 13.62
C ARG A 67 4.38 5.51 14.17
N GLY A 68 5.09 6.37 14.92
CA GLY A 68 6.41 6.09 15.45
C GLY A 68 7.53 6.05 14.39
N SER A 69 7.28 6.52 13.16
CA SER A 69 8.30 6.65 12.11
C SER A 69 8.25 8.00 11.43
N GLY A 70 9.38 8.44 10.84
CA GLY A 70 9.49 9.78 10.28
C GLY A 70 9.20 10.84 11.36
N GLN A 71 8.27 11.74 11.07
CA GLN A 71 7.75 12.73 12.02
C GLN A 71 6.31 12.41 12.48
N SER A 72 5.81 11.20 12.20
CA SER A 72 4.53 10.74 12.74
C SER A 72 4.66 10.39 14.21
N GLU A 73 3.73 10.89 15.02
CA GLU A 73 3.66 10.63 16.46
C GLU A 73 3.12 9.22 16.75
N GLY A 74 3.13 8.84 18.05
CA GLY A 74 2.71 7.54 18.51
C GLY A 74 3.82 6.49 18.48
N VAL A 75 3.43 5.23 18.57
CA VAL A 75 4.35 4.06 18.55
C VAL A 75 3.79 2.99 17.61
N HIS A 76 4.69 2.17 17.06
CA HIS A 76 4.32 1.02 16.22
C HIS A 76 3.35 0.09 16.96
N ASP A 77 2.25 -0.31 16.30
CA ASP A 77 1.14 -1.08 16.89
C ASP A 77 0.73 -2.28 16.01
N GLU A 78 1.72 -2.96 15.46
CA GLU A 78 1.59 -4.24 14.73
C GLU A 78 0.51 -4.23 13.62
N GLY A 79 0.21 -3.06 13.06
CA GLY A 79 -0.77 -2.88 11.98
C GLY A 79 -2.20 -2.62 12.46
N PHE A 80 -2.45 -2.51 13.77
CA PHE A 80 -3.77 -2.10 14.28
C PHE A 80 -3.92 -0.58 14.25
N GLY A 81 -3.11 0.11 15.00
CA GLY A 81 -3.14 1.56 15.01
C GLY A 81 -2.70 2.17 13.68
N GLU A 82 -1.76 1.54 12.96
CA GLU A 82 -1.39 1.97 11.62
C GLU A 82 -2.59 1.93 10.67
N MET A 83 -3.47 0.92 10.78
CA MET A 83 -4.72 0.86 10.01
C MET A 83 -5.62 2.06 10.31
N ASP A 84 -5.80 2.41 11.59
CA ASP A 84 -6.62 3.56 11.99
C ASP A 84 -6.06 4.87 11.41
N ASP A 85 -4.74 5.07 11.45
CA ASP A 85 -4.08 6.22 10.84
C ASP A 85 -4.31 6.27 9.33
N ILE A 86 -4.22 5.14 8.63
CA ILE A 86 -4.48 5.08 7.19
C ILE A 86 -5.94 5.41 6.87
N LEU A 87 -6.89 5.00 7.69
CA LEU A 87 -8.30 5.39 7.52
C LEU A 87 -8.49 6.91 7.67
N GLU A 88 -7.80 7.57 8.61
CA GLU A 88 -7.83 9.04 8.72
C GLU A 88 -7.18 9.72 7.50
N VAL A 89 -6.06 9.18 6.98
CA VAL A 89 -5.42 9.69 5.75
C VAL A 89 -6.38 9.55 4.55
N ILE A 90 -7.05 8.40 4.38
CA ILE A 90 -8.03 8.18 3.31
C ILE A 90 -9.19 9.17 3.43
N LYS A 91 -9.71 9.37 4.64
CA LYS A 91 -10.80 10.31 4.92
C LYS A 91 -10.39 11.74 4.58
N PHE A 92 -9.20 12.17 5.01
CA PHE A 92 -8.63 13.47 4.68
C PHE A 92 -8.48 13.66 3.16
N ALA A 93 -7.83 12.71 2.47
CA ALA A 93 -7.62 12.78 1.03
C ALA A 93 -8.95 12.84 0.26
N ARG A 94 -9.96 12.10 0.69
CA ARG A 94 -11.30 12.12 0.08
C ARG A 94 -11.98 13.48 0.21
N GLN A 95 -11.79 14.18 1.33
CA GLN A 95 -12.31 15.54 1.53
C GLN A 95 -11.63 16.56 0.60
N GLN A 96 -10.35 16.36 0.27
CA GLN A 96 -9.62 17.21 -0.68
C GLN A 96 -10.02 16.92 -2.15
N HIS A 97 -10.56 15.72 -2.45
CA HIS A 97 -10.83 15.23 -3.80
C HIS A 97 -12.25 14.70 -3.96
N ILE A 98 -13.24 15.56 -3.64
CA ILE A 98 -14.67 15.21 -3.66
C ILE A 98 -15.08 14.72 -5.07
N GLY A 99 -15.72 13.53 -5.11
CA GLY A 99 -16.22 12.93 -6.35
C GLY A 99 -15.17 12.25 -7.22
N LEU A 100 -13.87 12.37 -6.89
CA LEU A 100 -12.82 11.69 -7.63
C LEU A 100 -12.61 10.25 -7.11
N PRO A 101 -12.19 9.32 -8.01
CA PRO A 101 -11.93 7.93 -7.62
C PRO A 101 -10.71 7.82 -6.70
N PHE A 102 -10.84 6.92 -5.71
CA PHE A 102 -9.77 6.53 -4.80
C PHE A 102 -9.03 5.29 -5.34
N TYR A 103 -7.71 5.29 -5.20
CA TYR A 103 -6.80 4.17 -5.51
C TYR A 103 -5.94 3.85 -4.29
N ALA A 104 -5.54 2.59 -4.14
CA ALA A 104 -4.75 2.15 -3.00
C ALA A 104 -3.47 1.44 -3.46
N GLY A 105 -2.40 1.60 -2.70
CA GLY A 105 -1.14 0.88 -2.92
C GLY A 105 -0.49 0.49 -1.60
N GLY A 106 0.22 -0.64 -1.58
CA GLY A 106 0.96 -1.04 -0.40
C GLY A 106 2.06 -2.04 -0.72
N PHE A 107 3.12 -2.00 0.09
CA PHE A 107 4.22 -2.94 -0.01
C PHE A 107 4.55 -3.53 1.36
N SER A 108 4.69 -4.88 1.42
CA SER A 108 5.09 -5.62 2.61
C SER A 108 4.15 -5.34 3.79
N PHE A 109 4.63 -4.90 4.94
CA PHE A 109 3.82 -4.45 6.07
C PHE A 109 2.77 -3.40 5.64
N GLY A 110 3.14 -2.45 4.77
CA GLY A 110 2.19 -1.48 4.22
C GLY A 110 1.10 -2.11 3.35
N ALA A 111 1.39 -3.24 2.69
CA ALA A 111 0.37 -4.03 2.00
C ALA A 111 -0.63 -4.62 2.99
N HIS A 112 -0.16 -5.18 4.12
CA HIS A 112 -1.02 -5.70 5.18
C HIS A 112 -1.92 -4.61 5.79
N VAL A 113 -1.33 -3.48 6.17
CA VAL A 113 -2.06 -2.34 6.73
C VAL A 113 -3.12 -1.82 5.74
N MET A 114 -2.75 -1.68 4.46
CA MET A 114 -3.69 -1.24 3.42
C MET A 114 -4.84 -2.25 3.22
N VAL A 115 -4.56 -3.55 3.24
CA VAL A 115 -5.61 -4.59 3.14
C VAL A 115 -6.55 -4.55 4.35
N LYS A 116 -6.04 -4.31 5.57
CA LYS A 116 -6.87 -4.12 6.76
C LYS A 116 -7.75 -2.86 6.63
N ALA A 117 -7.18 -1.73 6.21
CA ALA A 117 -7.94 -0.50 5.98
C ALA A 117 -9.00 -0.69 4.89
N TYR A 118 -8.66 -1.38 3.79
CA TYR A 118 -9.59 -1.73 2.73
C TYR A 118 -10.79 -2.54 3.26
N ALA A 119 -10.53 -3.58 4.05
CA ALA A 119 -11.58 -4.42 4.64
C ALA A 119 -12.49 -3.67 5.62
N ALA A 120 -11.96 -2.67 6.31
CA ALA A 120 -12.71 -1.83 7.27
C ALA A 120 -13.58 -0.77 6.60
N LEU A 121 -13.29 -0.41 5.33
CA LEU A 121 -14.09 0.59 4.60
C LEU A 121 -15.43 0.02 4.13
N PRO A 122 -16.54 0.80 4.24
CA PRO A 122 -17.78 0.52 3.52
C PRO A 122 -17.52 0.35 2.02
N VAL A 123 -18.28 -0.52 1.36
CA VAL A 123 -18.06 -0.91 -0.05
C VAL A 123 -18.00 0.32 -0.98
N GLU A 124 -18.87 1.29 -0.77
CA GLU A 124 -18.94 2.55 -1.54
C GLU A 124 -17.74 3.47 -1.32
N LEU A 125 -16.96 3.23 -0.27
CA LEU A 125 -15.73 3.98 0.06
C LEU A 125 -14.46 3.19 -0.24
N GLN A 126 -14.55 1.96 -0.73
CA GLN A 126 -13.39 1.16 -1.11
C GLN A 126 -12.68 1.74 -2.34
N PRO A 127 -11.38 1.46 -2.53
CA PRO A 127 -10.66 1.93 -3.69
C PRO A 127 -11.22 1.31 -4.97
N LYS A 128 -11.24 2.10 -6.04
CA LYS A 128 -11.60 1.65 -7.39
C LYS A 128 -10.67 0.55 -7.88
N GLN A 129 -9.38 0.69 -7.61
CA GLN A 129 -8.33 -0.31 -7.88
C GLN A 129 -7.28 -0.27 -6.77
N ALA A 130 -6.69 -1.42 -6.46
CA ALA A 130 -5.59 -1.52 -5.49
C ALA A 130 -4.41 -2.31 -6.06
N ILE A 131 -3.18 -1.93 -5.67
CA ILE A 131 -1.93 -2.59 -6.04
C ILE A 131 -1.23 -3.03 -4.75
N ILE A 132 -1.15 -4.32 -4.52
CA ILE A 132 -0.67 -4.94 -3.29
C ILE A 132 0.56 -5.80 -3.62
N CYS A 133 1.72 -5.39 -3.11
CA CYS A 133 3.00 -6.03 -3.40
C CYS A 133 3.58 -6.70 -2.15
N GLY A 134 4.01 -7.97 -2.25
CA GLY A 134 4.66 -8.70 -1.17
C GLY A 134 3.83 -8.75 0.11
N LEU A 135 2.55 -9.09 0.01
CA LEU A 135 1.60 -9.12 1.12
C LEU A 135 1.95 -10.20 2.15
N PRO A 136 2.23 -9.87 3.43
CA PRO A 136 2.34 -10.86 4.49
C PRO A 136 0.96 -11.39 4.89
N THR A 137 0.79 -12.72 4.88
CA THR A 137 -0.49 -13.39 5.16
C THR A 137 -0.37 -14.48 6.22
N ALA A 138 0.83 -14.66 6.79
CA ALA A 138 1.16 -15.65 7.80
C ALA A 138 2.25 -15.15 8.74
N THR A 139 2.96 -16.04 9.40
CA THR A 139 4.06 -15.68 10.29
C THR A 139 5.33 -15.37 9.51
N VAL A 140 5.86 -14.17 9.71
CA VAL A 140 7.10 -13.68 9.09
C VAL A 140 8.23 -13.75 10.09
N ALA A 141 9.38 -14.32 9.68
CA ALA A 141 10.59 -14.49 10.49
C ALA A 141 10.35 -15.21 11.84
N GLY A 142 9.34 -16.08 11.90
CA GLY A 142 9.01 -16.87 13.10
C GLY A 142 8.43 -16.09 14.30
N VAL A 143 8.29 -14.77 14.19
CA VAL A 143 7.94 -13.91 15.33
C VAL A 143 6.78 -12.95 15.06
N ARG A 144 6.56 -12.51 13.82
CA ARG A 144 5.50 -11.57 13.47
C ARG A 144 4.36 -12.31 12.78
N HIS A 145 3.23 -12.39 13.44
CA HIS A 145 2.05 -13.07 12.90
C HIS A 145 1.06 -12.07 12.29
N TYR A 146 0.84 -12.20 10.98
CA TYR A 146 -0.06 -11.34 10.23
C TYR A 146 -1.40 -12.04 9.98
N VAL A 147 -2.45 -11.56 10.65
CA VAL A 147 -3.83 -11.95 10.37
C VAL A 147 -4.39 -10.99 9.33
N THR A 148 -4.23 -11.34 8.06
CA THR A 148 -4.68 -10.52 6.94
C THR A 148 -6.11 -10.88 6.56
N PRO A 149 -7.07 -9.93 6.67
CA PRO A 149 -8.48 -10.21 6.40
C PRO A 149 -8.72 -10.49 4.92
N PRO A 150 -9.78 -11.26 4.58
CA PRO A 150 -10.20 -11.42 3.19
C PRO A 150 -10.77 -10.09 2.66
N ILE A 151 -10.49 -9.79 1.39
CA ILE A 151 -11.03 -8.62 0.68
C ILE A 151 -11.53 -9.01 -0.71
N LYS A 152 -12.38 -8.18 -1.30
CA LYS A 152 -12.89 -8.35 -2.67
C LYS A 152 -12.77 -7.03 -3.41
N GLY A 153 -12.59 -7.07 -4.72
CA GLY A 153 -12.51 -5.87 -5.55
C GLY A 153 -11.57 -6.05 -6.73
N ASP A 154 -11.30 -4.96 -7.42
CA ASP A 154 -10.32 -4.92 -8.51
C ASP A 154 -8.92 -4.69 -7.90
N ILE A 155 -8.17 -5.78 -7.69
CA ILE A 155 -6.92 -5.78 -6.94
C ILE A 155 -5.85 -6.54 -7.72
N LEU A 156 -4.73 -5.89 -7.96
CA LEU A 156 -3.52 -6.51 -8.46
C LEU A 156 -2.64 -6.94 -7.28
N PHE A 157 -2.55 -8.24 -7.05
CA PHE A 157 -1.55 -8.82 -6.15
C PHE A 157 -0.29 -9.17 -6.92
N ILE A 158 0.87 -8.70 -6.46
CA ILE A 158 2.18 -9.01 -7.06
C ILE A 158 3.09 -9.61 -5.99
N HIS A 159 3.73 -10.72 -6.33
CA HIS A 159 4.63 -11.43 -5.42
C HIS A 159 5.91 -11.87 -6.13
N GLY A 160 7.03 -11.84 -5.42
CA GLY A 160 8.28 -12.40 -5.93
C GLY A 160 8.31 -13.92 -5.75
N GLU A 161 8.73 -14.68 -6.77
CA GLU A 161 8.85 -16.12 -6.64
C GLU A 161 9.85 -16.54 -5.56
N SER A 162 10.97 -15.80 -5.45
CA SER A 162 12.05 -16.03 -4.48
C SER A 162 11.95 -15.11 -3.25
N ASP A 163 10.71 -14.74 -2.87
CA ASP A 163 10.46 -13.96 -1.65
C ASP A 163 10.70 -14.84 -0.42
N ASP A 164 11.75 -14.51 0.33
CA ASP A 164 12.19 -15.20 1.54
C ASP A 164 11.72 -14.51 2.84
N VAL A 165 10.99 -13.41 2.72
CA VAL A 165 10.41 -12.64 3.84
C VAL A 165 8.94 -12.97 4.02
N THR A 166 8.16 -12.79 2.95
CA THR A 166 6.75 -13.19 2.88
C THR A 166 6.63 -14.30 1.85
N LEU A 167 6.46 -15.53 2.31
CA LEU A 167 6.55 -16.68 1.41
C LEU A 167 5.43 -16.68 0.37
N LEU A 168 5.78 -16.98 -0.88
CA LEU A 168 4.80 -17.11 -1.97
C LEU A 168 3.74 -18.19 -1.66
N SER A 169 4.14 -19.29 -0.98
CA SER A 169 3.20 -20.33 -0.53
C SER A 169 2.08 -19.78 0.33
N ASP A 170 2.41 -18.90 1.29
CA ASP A 170 1.44 -18.32 2.21
C ASP A 170 0.48 -17.37 1.47
N MET A 171 1.01 -16.60 0.52
CA MET A 171 0.19 -15.75 -0.34
C MET A 171 -0.79 -16.58 -1.19
N ILE A 172 -0.36 -17.71 -1.74
CA ILE A 172 -1.21 -18.62 -2.52
C ILE A 172 -2.29 -19.26 -1.63
N GLU A 173 -1.93 -19.74 -0.43
CA GLU A 173 -2.90 -20.30 0.52
C GLU A 173 -3.95 -19.28 0.95
N TRP A 174 -3.55 -18.04 1.23
CA TRP A 174 -4.46 -16.97 1.59
C TRP A 174 -5.37 -16.57 0.41
N SER A 175 -4.87 -16.53 -0.82
CA SER A 175 -5.62 -16.12 -2.01
C SER A 175 -6.59 -17.16 -2.52
N ARG A 176 -6.31 -18.46 -2.31
CA ARG A 176 -7.06 -19.61 -2.87
C ARG A 176 -8.56 -19.59 -2.53
N PRO A 177 -9.01 -19.47 -1.26
CA PRO A 177 -10.43 -19.47 -0.93
C PRO A 177 -11.17 -18.25 -1.48
N GLN A 178 -10.45 -17.16 -1.74
CA GLN A 178 -10.98 -15.91 -2.25
C GLN A 178 -10.97 -15.87 -3.79
N ARG A 179 -10.24 -16.79 -4.45
CA ARG A 179 -10.02 -16.89 -5.90
C ARG A 179 -9.34 -15.65 -6.49
N HIS A 180 -8.42 -15.03 -5.73
CA HIS A 180 -7.63 -13.93 -6.24
C HIS A 180 -6.62 -14.39 -7.29
N LEU A 181 -6.41 -13.54 -8.31
CA LEU A 181 -5.29 -13.69 -9.23
C LEU A 181 -4.04 -13.10 -8.58
N VAL A 182 -2.93 -13.85 -8.66
CA VAL A 182 -1.63 -13.41 -8.15
C VAL A 182 -0.65 -13.35 -9.32
N THR A 183 -0.09 -12.18 -9.55
CA THR A 183 1.01 -11.99 -10.52
C THR A 183 2.31 -12.36 -9.84
N ILE A 184 2.96 -13.42 -10.32
CA ILE A 184 4.26 -13.87 -9.81
C ILE A 184 5.36 -13.32 -10.72
N LEU A 185 6.40 -12.71 -10.13
CA LEU A 185 7.62 -12.32 -10.84
C LEU A 185 8.69 -13.38 -10.63
N PRO A 186 9.00 -14.21 -11.66
CA PRO A 186 9.97 -15.30 -11.53
C PRO A 186 11.35 -14.78 -11.12
N GLY A 187 11.96 -15.40 -10.10
CA GLY A 187 13.27 -15.06 -9.56
C GLY A 187 13.34 -13.76 -8.73
N ALA A 188 12.25 -13.00 -8.61
CA ALA A 188 12.23 -11.79 -7.81
C ALA A 188 12.21 -12.11 -6.31
N ASN A 189 13.04 -11.39 -5.52
CA ASN A 189 13.00 -11.42 -4.06
C ASN A 189 11.93 -10.46 -3.49
N HIS A 190 11.77 -10.45 -2.15
CA HIS A 190 10.83 -9.59 -1.44
C HIS A 190 10.91 -8.11 -1.88
N PHE A 191 12.11 -7.58 -2.02
CA PHE A 191 12.33 -6.17 -2.35
C PHE A 191 12.30 -5.87 -3.85
N PHE A 192 12.01 -6.85 -4.71
CA PHE A 192 12.04 -6.72 -6.18
C PHE A 192 13.38 -6.14 -6.68
N THR A 193 14.49 -6.53 -6.05
CA THR A 193 15.82 -6.05 -6.41
C THR A 193 16.20 -6.54 -7.80
N GLY A 194 16.48 -5.62 -8.72
CA GLY A 194 16.72 -5.93 -10.14
C GLY A 194 15.45 -6.14 -10.98
N TYR A 195 14.25 -6.15 -10.37
CA TYR A 195 12.99 -6.46 -11.03
C TYR A 195 12.01 -5.27 -11.10
N LEU A 196 12.44 -4.05 -10.76
CA LEU A 196 11.56 -2.87 -10.78
C LEU A 196 10.96 -2.59 -12.16
N LYS A 197 11.66 -2.93 -13.25
CA LYS A 197 11.12 -2.79 -14.62
C LYS A 197 9.97 -3.75 -14.88
N GLN A 198 10.08 -5.00 -14.43
CA GLN A 198 9.04 -6.02 -14.54
C GLN A 198 7.85 -5.69 -13.64
N LEU A 199 8.11 -5.24 -12.43
CA LEU A 199 7.08 -4.74 -11.51
C LEU A 199 6.29 -3.58 -12.15
N ARG A 200 6.99 -2.57 -12.71
CA ARG A 200 6.37 -1.47 -13.44
C ARG A 200 5.51 -1.97 -14.60
N LEU A 201 6.01 -2.91 -15.40
CA LEU A 201 5.29 -3.48 -16.54
C LEU A 201 3.99 -4.17 -16.11
N ALA A 202 4.02 -4.98 -15.05
CA ALA A 202 2.83 -5.63 -14.50
C ALA A 202 1.78 -4.60 -14.05
N ILE A 203 2.20 -3.55 -13.34
CA ILE A 203 1.34 -2.47 -12.87
C ILE A 203 0.76 -1.68 -14.07
N THR A 204 1.60 -1.35 -15.07
CA THR A 204 1.15 -0.62 -16.27
C THR A 204 0.02 -1.37 -16.98
N ARG A 205 0.19 -2.69 -17.19
CA ARG A 205 -0.81 -3.54 -17.85
C ARG A 205 -2.14 -3.58 -17.09
N TYR A 206 -2.08 -3.62 -15.77
CA TYR A 206 -3.26 -3.61 -14.91
C TYR A 206 -3.98 -2.25 -14.94
N LEU A 207 -3.24 -1.17 -14.83
CA LEU A 207 -3.80 0.17 -14.79
C LEU A 207 -4.33 0.67 -16.16
N THR A 208 -3.97 0.06 -17.28
CA THR A 208 -4.47 0.42 -18.63
C THR A 208 -5.78 -0.27 -19.00
N LEU A 209 -6.24 -1.22 -18.21
CA LEU A 209 -7.55 -1.86 -18.35
C LEU A 209 -8.61 -1.06 -17.58
#